data_a2277483d5e53be939f3ab2be8271170
#
_entry.id   a2277483d5e53be939f3ab2be8271170
#
_cell.length_a   1.000
_cell.length_b   1.000
_cell.length_c   1.000
_cell.angle_alpha   90.00
_cell.angle_beta   90.00
_cell.angle_gamma   90.00
#
_symmetry.space_group_name_H-M   'P 1'
#
loop_
_entity.id
_entity.type
_entity.pdbx_description
1 polymer ?
#
loop_
_entity_poly.entity_id
_entity_poly.type
_entity_poly.pdbx_seq_one_letter_code
_entity_poly.pdbx_strand_id
1 'polypeptide(L)'
;EEHPDSTGMGTTLVMSLVTNDFLLFGNIGDSSGYVVKNSQLHKITTDHTLVNLLVQSGELTPKEAKEHPRKNVLMKALGANVTAEIDVFDVENDVDAIFLCSDGLTNMLDDEQIIKVLNSDLTIEEKVKKLIYKSNNRGGNDNMSIAYLVKRGE
;
A
#
# COMPACT_ATOMS: atom_id res chain seq x y z
N GLU A 1 -17.77 16.73 -20.12
CA GLU A 1 -16.38 16.77 -19.56
C GLU A 1 -16.18 18.16 -18.99
N GLU A 2 -16.14 18.27 -17.63
CA GLU A 2 -16.07 19.57 -16.95
C GLU A 2 -14.65 20.18 -16.98
N HIS A 3 -13.61 19.35 -17.20
CA HIS A 3 -12.20 19.77 -17.21
C HIS A 3 -11.40 19.05 -18.31
N PRO A 4 -11.43 19.55 -19.56
CA PRO A 4 -10.67 18.96 -20.68
C PRO A 4 -9.17 18.87 -20.44
N ASP A 5 -8.61 19.80 -19.65
CA ASP A 5 -7.17 19.86 -19.31
C ASP A 5 -6.75 18.71 -18.38
N SER A 6 -7.69 17.96 -17.81
CA SER A 6 -7.43 16.80 -16.95
C SER A 6 -7.42 15.46 -17.68
N THR A 7 -7.54 15.48 -19.01
CA THR A 7 -7.52 14.27 -19.84
C THR A 7 -6.18 13.53 -19.67
N GLY A 8 -6.25 12.25 -19.29
CA GLY A 8 -5.05 11.42 -19.06
C GLY A 8 -4.47 11.51 -17.64
N MET A 9 -5.07 12.29 -16.74
CA MET A 9 -4.72 12.25 -15.32
C MET A 9 -5.23 10.95 -14.69
N GLY A 10 -4.38 10.34 -13.86
CA GLY A 10 -4.73 9.14 -13.10
C GLY A 10 -4.16 9.20 -11.68
N THR A 11 -4.77 8.45 -10.78
CA THR A 11 -4.29 8.29 -9.41
C THR A 11 -4.51 6.86 -8.93
N THR A 12 -3.75 6.44 -7.94
CA THR A 12 -4.01 5.23 -7.17
C THR A 12 -5.02 5.50 -6.07
N LEU A 13 -5.69 4.47 -5.60
CA LEU A 13 -6.51 4.52 -4.41
C LEU A 13 -6.34 3.23 -3.62
N VAL A 14 -6.00 3.34 -2.35
CA VAL A 14 -6.12 2.26 -1.37
C VAL A 14 -7.03 2.74 -0.24
N MET A 15 -7.98 1.90 0.15
CA MET A 15 -8.94 2.22 1.22
C MET A 15 -9.23 1.00 2.08
N SER A 16 -9.68 1.22 3.30
CA SER A 16 -10.28 0.19 4.14
C SER A 16 -11.60 0.69 4.72
N LEU A 17 -12.57 -0.22 4.78
CA LEU A 17 -13.86 -0.01 5.46
C LEU A 17 -13.91 -0.96 6.65
N VAL A 18 -13.99 -0.39 7.84
CA VAL A 18 -13.99 -1.11 9.12
C VAL A 18 -15.34 -0.94 9.78
N THR A 19 -15.99 -2.05 10.11
CA THR A 19 -17.21 -2.07 10.91
C THR A 19 -17.05 -3.07 12.05
N ASN A 20 -18.08 -3.29 12.86
CA ASN A 20 -18.05 -4.34 13.88
C ASN A 20 -18.05 -5.75 13.26
N ASP A 21 -18.65 -5.90 12.08
CA ASP A 21 -18.93 -7.20 11.46
C ASP A 21 -17.95 -7.58 10.37
N PHE A 22 -17.33 -6.59 9.71
CA PHE A 22 -16.43 -6.83 8.57
C PHE A 22 -15.32 -5.82 8.44
N LEU A 23 -14.24 -6.24 7.80
CA LEU A 23 -13.10 -5.45 7.35
C LEU A 23 -12.89 -5.68 5.86
N LEU A 24 -13.09 -4.63 5.06
CA LEU A 24 -12.86 -4.67 3.61
C LEU A 24 -11.72 -3.75 3.22
N PHE A 25 -10.96 -4.18 2.21
CA PHE A 25 -9.99 -3.32 1.52
C PHE A 25 -10.42 -3.13 0.08
N GLY A 26 -10.26 -1.92 -0.43
CA GLY A 26 -10.39 -1.61 -1.86
C GLY A 26 -9.07 -1.10 -2.41
N ASN A 27 -8.64 -1.56 -3.59
CA ASN A 27 -7.40 -1.12 -4.21
C ASN A 27 -7.51 -0.93 -5.73
N ILE A 28 -6.92 0.15 -6.22
CA ILE A 28 -6.58 0.36 -7.63
C ILE A 28 -5.24 1.09 -7.71
N GLY A 29 -4.25 0.48 -8.38
CA GLY A 29 -2.88 0.98 -8.47
C GLY A 29 -1.90 0.19 -7.60
N ASP A 30 -0.83 0.81 -7.14
CA ASP A 30 0.29 0.22 -6.41
C ASP A 30 0.45 0.75 -4.96
N SER A 31 -0.45 1.59 -4.51
CA SER A 31 -0.57 1.88 -3.07
C SER A 31 -0.99 0.62 -2.32
N SER A 32 -0.45 0.42 -1.14
CA SER A 32 -0.54 -0.86 -0.44
C SER A 32 -1.37 -0.79 0.83
N GLY A 33 -2.17 -1.83 1.06
CA GLY A 33 -2.93 -2.05 2.28
C GLY A 33 -2.47 -3.30 3.02
N TYR A 34 -2.28 -3.16 4.33
CA TYR A 34 -1.81 -4.21 5.21
C TYR A 34 -2.67 -4.31 6.46
N VAL A 35 -2.66 -5.47 7.07
CA VAL A 35 -3.08 -5.66 8.46
C VAL A 35 -1.87 -6.04 9.33
N VAL A 36 -1.93 -5.62 10.58
CA VAL A 36 -1.03 -6.11 11.64
C VAL A 36 -1.81 -7.11 12.49
N LYS A 37 -1.31 -8.33 12.61
CA LYS A 37 -1.88 -9.37 13.45
C LYS A 37 -0.75 -10.13 14.13
N ASN A 38 -0.82 -10.31 15.44
CA ASN A 38 0.21 -11.01 16.23
C ASN A 38 1.64 -10.46 15.97
N SER A 39 1.78 -9.14 15.93
CA SER A 39 3.05 -8.46 15.65
C SER A 39 3.66 -8.74 14.27
N GLN A 40 2.88 -9.27 13.33
CA GLN A 40 3.28 -9.51 11.94
C GLN A 40 2.52 -8.59 10.99
N LEU A 41 3.17 -8.20 9.90
CA LEU A 41 2.59 -7.39 8.83
C LEU A 41 2.17 -8.30 7.68
N HIS A 42 0.90 -8.24 7.31
CA HIS A 42 0.35 -9.03 6.21
C HIS A 42 -0.19 -8.10 5.13
N LYS A 43 0.41 -8.16 3.94
CA LYS A 43 -0.08 -7.41 2.78
C LYS A 43 -1.39 -8.03 2.30
N ILE A 44 -2.42 -7.20 2.17
CA ILE A 44 -3.76 -7.58 1.72
C ILE A 44 -3.96 -7.26 0.25
N THR A 45 -3.52 -6.07 -0.17
CA THR A 45 -3.73 -5.61 -1.54
C THR A 45 -2.72 -6.20 -2.51
N THR A 46 -3.14 -6.30 -3.77
CA THR A 46 -2.29 -6.72 -4.90
C THR A 46 -1.98 -5.50 -5.75
N ASP A 47 -0.69 -5.24 -6.01
CA ASP A 47 -0.28 -4.09 -6.80
C ASP A 47 -0.62 -4.28 -8.28
N HIS A 48 -1.25 -3.30 -8.89
CA HIS A 48 -1.58 -3.29 -10.31
C HIS A 48 -0.41 -2.75 -11.14
N THR A 49 0.75 -3.41 -11.03
CA THR A 49 1.96 -3.06 -11.78
C THR A 49 2.29 -4.12 -12.83
N LEU A 50 3.01 -3.68 -13.88
CA LEU A 50 3.51 -4.61 -14.91
C LEU A 50 4.36 -5.73 -14.29
N VAL A 51 5.26 -5.40 -13.37
CA VAL A 51 6.16 -6.39 -12.75
C VAL A 51 5.40 -7.40 -11.90
N ASN A 52 4.34 -6.98 -11.21
CA ASN A 52 3.52 -7.90 -10.46
C ASN A 52 2.76 -8.88 -11.38
N LEU A 53 2.27 -8.40 -12.53
CA LEU A 53 1.68 -9.26 -13.55
C LEU A 53 2.68 -10.30 -14.05
N LEU A 54 3.94 -9.90 -14.33
CA LEU A 54 5.01 -10.81 -14.77
C LEU A 54 5.41 -11.81 -13.68
N VAL A 55 5.34 -11.43 -12.40
CA VAL A 55 5.55 -12.37 -11.30
C VAL A 55 4.41 -13.40 -11.23
N GLN A 56 3.16 -12.95 -11.36
CA GLN A 56 2.00 -13.85 -11.35
C GLN A 56 1.97 -14.83 -12.52
N SER A 57 2.45 -14.41 -13.71
CA SER A 57 2.60 -15.29 -14.87
C SER A 57 3.82 -16.24 -14.79
N GLY A 58 4.70 -16.03 -13.79
CA GLY A 58 5.93 -16.82 -13.63
C GLY A 58 7.09 -16.40 -14.53
N GLU A 59 6.95 -15.25 -15.21
CA GLU A 59 8.01 -14.71 -16.09
C GLU A 59 9.12 -14.01 -15.31
N LEU A 60 8.81 -13.49 -14.10
CA LEU A 60 9.77 -12.89 -13.19
C LEU A 60 9.64 -13.51 -11.79
N THR A 61 10.77 -13.58 -11.09
CA THR A 61 10.77 -13.82 -9.65
C THR A 61 10.46 -12.52 -8.90
N PRO A 62 9.97 -12.59 -7.65
CA PRO A 62 9.75 -11.40 -6.82
C PRO A 62 11.03 -10.55 -6.63
N LYS A 63 12.21 -11.17 -6.66
CA LYS A 63 13.49 -10.48 -6.56
C LYS A 63 13.79 -9.67 -7.82
N GLU A 64 13.64 -10.27 -8.99
CA GLU A 64 13.85 -9.59 -10.28
C GLU A 64 12.86 -8.44 -10.48
N ALA A 65 11.62 -8.59 -10.02
CA ALA A 65 10.61 -7.54 -10.08
C ALA A 65 11.03 -6.26 -9.33
N LYS A 66 11.68 -6.39 -8.17
CA LYS A 66 12.17 -5.25 -7.37
C LYS A 66 13.25 -4.43 -8.08
N GLU A 67 14.06 -5.07 -8.91
CA GLU A 67 15.19 -4.46 -9.63
C GLU A 67 14.83 -4.11 -11.09
N HIS A 68 13.62 -4.44 -11.52
CA HIS A 68 13.19 -4.27 -12.90
C HIS A 68 13.07 -2.78 -13.27
N PRO A 69 13.59 -2.33 -14.45
CA PRO A 69 13.57 -0.93 -14.86
C PRO A 69 12.17 -0.34 -15.04
N ARG A 70 11.16 -1.20 -15.26
CA ARG A 70 9.75 -0.83 -15.42
C ARG A 70 8.88 -1.19 -14.20
N LYS A 71 9.46 -1.28 -13.01
CA LYS A 71 8.76 -1.69 -11.79
C LYS A 71 7.60 -0.76 -11.38
N ASN A 72 7.68 0.52 -11.74
CA ASN A 72 6.67 1.53 -11.41
C ASN A 72 5.61 1.72 -12.52
N VAL A 73 5.58 0.85 -13.55
CA VAL A 73 4.57 0.95 -14.62
C VAL A 73 3.25 0.40 -14.12
N LEU A 74 2.27 1.30 -13.94
CA LEU A 74 0.91 0.94 -13.54
C LEU A 74 0.14 0.32 -14.72
N MET A 75 -0.61 -0.73 -14.42
CA MET A 75 -1.56 -1.40 -15.33
C MET A 75 -2.99 -0.95 -15.11
N LYS A 76 -3.31 -0.47 -13.88
CA LYS A 76 -4.62 0.08 -13.51
C LYS A 76 -4.43 1.33 -12.67
N ALA A 77 -5.18 2.38 -12.97
CA ALA A 77 -5.27 3.61 -12.18
C ALA A 77 -6.68 4.21 -12.29
N LEU A 78 -7.11 4.90 -11.26
CA LEU A 78 -8.35 5.65 -11.27
C LEU A 78 -8.19 6.85 -12.22
N GLY A 79 -9.14 7.04 -13.14
CA GLY A 79 -9.10 8.10 -14.16
C GLY A 79 -8.38 7.71 -15.46
N ALA A 80 -7.61 6.61 -15.50
CA ALA A 80 -6.94 6.16 -16.72
C ALA A 80 -7.91 5.59 -17.76
N ASN A 81 -9.04 5.04 -17.32
CA ASN A 81 -10.10 4.48 -18.17
C ASN A 81 -11.47 5.06 -17.77
N VAL A 82 -12.46 4.93 -18.65
CA VAL A 82 -13.84 5.36 -18.41
C VAL A 82 -14.48 4.62 -17.24
N THR A 83 -14.10 3.36 -17.04
CA THR A 83 -14.52 2.53 -15.90
C THR A 83 -13.33 2.14 -15.05
N ALA A 84 -13.46 2.29 -13.73
CA ALA A 84 -12.45 1.85 -12.77
C ALA A 84 -12.78 0.43 -12.29
N GLU A 85 -11.82 -0.49 -12.45
CA GLU A 85 -11.90 -1.83 -11.87
C GLU A 85 -11.13 -1.83 -10.54
N ILE A 86 -11.87 -1.81 -9.44
CA ILE A 86 -11.33 -1.82 -8.08
C ILE A 86 -11.32 -3.27 -7.58
N ASP A 87 -10.18 -3.73 -7.10
CA ASP A 87 -10.09 -5.00 -6.39
C ASP A 87 -10.61 -4.84 -4.96
N VAL A 88 -11.45 -5.76 -4.50
CA VAL A 88 -12.00 -5.75 -3.15
C VAL A 88 -11.58 -7.02 -2.42
N PHE A 89 -11.07 -6.86 -1.20
CA PHE A 89 -10.59 -7.95 -0.35
C PHE A 89 -11.39 -7.95 0.94
N ASP A 90 -12.00 -9.10 1.25
CA ASP A 90 -12.68 -9.35 2.53
C ASP A 90 -11.66 -10.01 3.49
N VAL A 91 -11.52 -9.44 4.68
CA VAL A 91 -10.52 -9.84 5.66
C VAL A 91 -11.20 -10.08 7.00
N GLU A 92 -10.78 -11.12 7.71
CA GLU A 92 -11.23 -11.34 9.08
C GLU A 92 -10.94 -10.11 9.95
N ASN A 93 -11.96 -9.62 10.67
CA ASN A 93 -11.84 -8.44 11.52
C ASN A 93 -11.15 -8.70 12.88
N ASP A 94 -10.33 -9.75 12.95
CA ASP A 94 -9.47 -10.09 14.09
C ASP A 94 -8.04 -9.64 13.83
N VAL A 95 -7.85 -8.31 13.81
CA VAL A 95 -6.56 -7.66 13.54
C VAL A 95 -6.23 -6.65 14.64
N ASP A 96 -4.92 -6.43 14.88
CA ASP A 96 -4.44 -5.45 15.85
C ASP A 96 -4.43 -4.03 15.28
N ALA A 97 -4.13 -3.91 13.97
CA ALA A 97 -4.08 -2.62 13.28
C ALA A 97 -4.23 -2.76 11.77
N ILE A 98 -4.56 -1.64 11.12
CA ILE A 98 -4.60 -1.47 9.66
C ILE A 98 -3.56 -0.43 9.28
N PHE A 99 -2.80 -0.71 8.23
CA PHE A 99 -1.76 0.17 7.73
C PHE A 99 -1.91 0.33 6.21
N LEU A 100 -2.10 1.57 5.76
CA LEU A 100 -2.19 1.92 4.34
C LEU A 100 -1.03 2.87 4.00
N CYS A 101 -0.40 2.69 2.85
CA CYS A 101 0.66 3.60 2.42
C CYS A 101 0.76 3.68 0.89
N SER A 102 1.33 4.79 0.41
CA SER A 102 1.76 4.91 -0.98
C SER A 102 3.08 4.15 -1.22
N ASP A 103 3.41 3.92 -2.49
CA ASP A 103 4.61 3.24 -2.94
C ASP A 103 5.92 3.97 -2.55
N GLY A 104 5.87 5.28 -2.33
CA GLY A 104 7.01 6.06 -1.81
C GLY A 104 7.57 5.52 -0.48
N LEU A 105 6.77 4.81 0.31
CA LEU A 105 7.25 4.10 1.50
C LEU A 105 7.82 2.73 1.15
N THR A 106 7.08 1.89 0.44
CA THR A 106 7.41 0.49 0.16
C THR A 106 8.56 0.32 -0.85
N ASN A 107 8.81 1.34 -1.66
CA ASN A 107 10.00 1.42 -2.50
C ASN A 107 11.30 1.65 -1.68
N MET A 108 11.19 2.20 -0.47
CA MET A 108 12.33 2.54 0.40
C MET A 108 12.51 1.58 1.58
N LEU A 109 11.42 1.02 2.10
CA LEU A 109 11.44 0.14 3.27
C LEU A 109 10.74 -1.18 2.93
N ASP A 110 11.36 -2.29 3.31
CA ASP A 110 10.73 -3.60 3.25
C ASP A 110 9.79 -3.84 4.44
N ASP A 111 8.96 -4.90 4.34
CA ASP A 111 7.96 -5.23 5.35
C ASP A 111 8.55 -5.47 6.73
N GLU A 112 9.76 -6.08 6.81
CA GLU A 112 10.47 -6.32 8.09
C GLU A 112 10.85 -5.00 8.78
N GLN A 113 11.24 -4.00 8.00
CA GLN A 113 11.62 -2.69 8.51
C GLN A 113 10.42 -1.86 8.94
N ILE A 114 9.29 -2.02 8.22
CA ILE A 114 8.02 -1.38 8.56
C ILE A 114 7.51 -1.99 9.87
N ILE A 115 7.36 -3.31 9.96
CA ILE A 115 6.80 -3.97 11.15
C ILE A 115 7.67 -3.75 12.39
N LYS A 116 8.99 -3.69 12.24
CA LYS A 116 9.90 -3.37 13.36
C LYS A 116 9.60 -1.98 13.97
N VAL A 117 9.20 -1.01 13.17
CA VAL A 117 8.80 0.31 13.67
C VAL A 117 7.40 0.25 14.28
N LEU A 118 6.45 -0.45 13.64
CA LEU A 118 5.09 -0.56 14.13
C LEU A 118 5.01 -1.30 15.48
N ASN A 119 5.90 -2.25 15.73
CA ASN A 119 6.00 -3.01 16.99
C ASN A 119 6.82 -2.30 18.10
N SER A 120 7.37 -1.12 17.83
CA SER A 120 8.13 -0.39 18.87
C SER A 120 7.18 0.27 19.89
N ASP A 121 7.71 0.64 21.07
CA ASP A 121 6.95 1.28 22.17
C ASP A 121 6.66 2.78 21.91
N LEU A 122 6.85 3.25 20.69
CA LEU A 122 6.57 4.62 20.28
C LEU A 122 5.06 4.87 20.14
N THR A 123 4.66 6.11 20.31
CA THR A 123 3.29 6.53 19.97
C THR A 123 3.01 6.35 18.47
N ILE A 124 1.73 6.29 18.09
CA ILE A 124 1.32 6.16 16.68
C ILE A 124 1.96 7.26 15.82
N GLU A 125 1.94 8.49 16.30
CA GLU A 125 2.54 9.63 15.60
C GLU A 125 4.06 9.48 15.42
N GLU A 126 4.77 9.06 16.46
CA GLU A 126 6.22 8.83 16.41
C GLU A 126 6.58 7.67 15.46
N LYS A 127 5.78 6.60 15.42
CA LYS A 127 5.95 5.49 14.47
C LYS A 127 5.86 5.98 13.03
N VAL A 128 4.82 6.76 12.69
CA VAL A 128 4.64 7.33 11.35
C VAL A 128 5.79 8.27 11.00
N LYS A 129 6.16 9.21 11.88
CA LYS A 129 7.31 10.10 11.68
C LYS A 129 8.62 9.32 11.46
N LYS A 130 8.82 8.24 12.21
CA LYS A 130 10.02 7.40 12.09
C LYS A 130 10.07 6.64 10.77
N LEU A 131 8.94 6.16 10.25
CA LEU A 131 8.86 5.53 8.94
C LEU A 131 9.22 6.55 7.83
N ILE A 132 8.62 7.74 7.86
CA ILE A 132 8.92 8.83 6.92
C ILE A 132 10.41 9.20 6.98
N TYR A 133 10.96 9.40 8.18
CA TYR A 133 12.37 9.73 8.36
C TYR A 133 13.31 8.65 7.78
N LYS A 134 13.02 7.36 8.06
CA LYS A 134 13.82 6.24 7.55
C LYS A 134 13.78 6.15 6.02
N SER A 135 12.61 6.38 5.44
CA SER A 135 12.40 6.37 4.00
C SER A 135 13.18 7.52 3.33
N ASN A 136 13.10 8.73 3.88
CA ASN A 136 13.84 9.89 3.38
C ASN A 136 15.37 9.68 3.44
N ASN A 137 15.88 9.06 4.51
CA ASN A 137 17.31 8.74 4.63
C ASN A 137 17.81 7.68 3.64
N ARG A 138 16.90 6.98 2.96
CA ARG A 138 17.21 6.00 1.91
C ARG A 138 17.05 6.54 0.49
N GLY A 139 16.83 7.82 0.37
CA GLY A 139 16.71 8.50 -0.91
C GLY A 139 15.48 9.40 -1.01
N GLY A 140 14.35 8.99 -0.41
CA GLY A 140 13.13 9.78 -0.43
C GLY A 140 12.70 10.16 -1.85
N ASN A 141 12.75 9.20 -2.76
CA ASN A 141 12.66 9.45 -4.20
C ASN A 141 11.25 9.84 -4.64
N ASP A 142 10.25 9.69 -3.77
CA ASP A 142 8.85 10.00 -4.07
C ASP A 142 8.12 10.55 -2.84
N ASN A 143 6.96 11.15 -3.07
CA ASN A 143 6.04 11.53 -2.01
C ASN A 143 5.52 10.29 -1.29
N MET A 144 5.36 10.38 0.03
CA MET A 144 4.83 9.27 0.79
C MET A 144 3.66 9.70 1.66
N SER A 145 2.65 8.83 1.70
CA SER A 145 1.48 8.98 2.55
C SER A 145 1.29 7.72 3.37
N ILE A 146 0.89 7.88 4.62
CA ILE A 146 0.61 6.78 5.55
C ILE A 146 -0.70 7.06 6.27
N ALA A 147 -1.58 6.05 6.32
CA ALA A 147 -2.72 6.02 7.22
C ALA A 147 -2.58 4.79 8.14
N TYR A 148 -2.57 5.00 9.46
CA TYR A 148 -2.36 3.95 10.44
C TYR A 148 -3.46 3.99 11.51
N LEU A 149 -4.27 2.94 11.55
CA LEU A 149 -5.35 2.75 12.51
C LEU A 149 -5.01 1.57 13.43
N VAL A 150 -5.00 1.80 14.72
CA VAL A 150 -4.75 0.78 15.74
C VAL A 150 -6.04 0.50 16.50
N LYS A 151 -6.40 -0.77 16.62
CA LYS A 151 -7.51 -1.21 17.46
C LYS A 151 -7.14 -0.95 18.92
N ARG A 152 -7.95 -0.16 19.62
CA ARG A 152 -7.75 -0.01 21.07
C ARG A 152 -8.24 -1.28 21.76
N GLY A 153 -7.41 -1.88 22.60
CA GLY A 153 -7.86 -2.89 23.54
C GLY A 153 -8.92 -2.26 24.46
N GLU A 154 -9.97 -3.00 24.77
CA GLU A 154 -10.93 -2.67 25.83
C GLU A 154 -10.22 -2.63 27.19
#